data_c0cf0038d754b5b9f211aacd26a31f54
#
_entry.id   c0cf0038d754b5b9f211aacd26a31f54
#
_cell.length_a   1.000
_cell.length_b   1.000
_cell.length_c   1.000
_cell.angle_alpha   90.00
_cell.angle_beta   90.00
_cell.angle_gamma   90.00
#
_symmetry.space_group_name_H-M   'P 1'
#
loop_
_entity.id
_entity.type
_entity.pdbx_description
1 polymer ?
#
loop_
_entity_poly.entity_id
_entity_poly.type
_entity_poly.pdbx_seq_one_letter_code
_entity_poly.pdbx_strand_id
1 'polypeptide(L)'
;MKLDRSAPVDASISCKGRGRRALLLGLSCIGAGLLLPNVALAGAQKEEPLADAVRTALAASIANSAPPKPVFDTTESRLAYLRWLGEMSTRLKKRTADHTTRVEFLETVWYESKRAGLDPSLVLGLIQVESGFRKYAISSVGARGYMQVMPFWARLIGGGDTLALFHMQTNLRFGCVILRHYLDIERGDLFMALGRYNGSRGRPEYPNLVFGARKNWDYQPPAP
;
A
#
# COMPACT_ATOMS: atom_id res chain seq x y z
N MET A 1 63.69 -19.75 28.44
CA MET A 1 63.94 -20.59 29.62
C MET A 1 62.78 -21.55 29.78
N LYS A 2 63.07 -22.79 29.46
CA LYS A 2 62.52 -24.09 29.94
C LYS A 2 61.01 -24.24 29.93
N LEU A 3 60.43 -25.11 29.07
CA LEU A 3 60.28 -26.57 29.22
C LEU A 3 59.20 -26.88 30.27
N ASP A 4 58.21 -27.78 30.16
CA ASP A 4 58.20 -29.11 29.55
C ASP A 4 56.78 -29.72 29.61
N ARG A 5 56.33 -30.41 28.59
CA ARG A 5 55.72 -31.79 28.52
C ARG A 5 54.79 -32.25 29.65
N SER A 6 53.64 -32.83 29.42
CA SER A 6 53.48 -34.16 28.83
C SER A 6 51.98 -34.56 28.76
N ALA A 7 51.66 -35.33 27.75
CA ALA A 7 50.49 -36.21 27.62
C ALA A 7 50.89 -37.60 28.10
N PRO A 8 50.13 -38.72 27.93
CA PRO A 8 48.67 -39.00 27.85
C PRO A 8 48.31 -40.19 28.78
N VAL A 9 47.05 -40.67 28.86
CA VAL A 9 46.74 -42.10 29.04
C VAL A 9 45.33 -42.47 28.60
N ASP A 10 45.24 -43.43 27.70
CA ASP A 10 44.15 -44.30 27.33
C ASP A 10 43.58 -45.11 28.46
N ALA A 11 42.28 -45.40 28.45
CA ALA A 11 41.74 -46.67 28.88
C ALA A 11 40.31 -46.92 28.40
N SER A 12 40.20 -47.76 27.42
CA SER A 12 39.01 -48.48 27.00
C SER A 12 38.55 -49.49 28.07
N ILE A 13 37.22 -49.55 28.34
CA ILE A 13 36.62 -50.85 28.83
C ILE A 13 35.23 -50.97 28.21
N SER A 14 35.06 -52.00 27.43
CA SER A 14 33.85 -52.61 26.91
C SER A 14 33.07 -53.32 28.02
N CYS A 15 31.75 -53.26 28.04
CA CYS A 15 30.94 -54.41 28.47
C CYS A 15 29.50 -54.35 27.90
N LYS A 16 29.10 -55.48 27.39
CA LYS A 16 27.82 -55.92 26.84
C LYS A 16 26.68 -55.90 27.87
N GLY A 17 25.45 -55.72 27.42
CA GLY A 17 24.29 -56.23 28.17
C GLY A 17 22.93 -55.80 27.64
N ARG A 18 22.30 -56.62 26.84
CA ARG A 18 20.89 -56.82 26.46
C ARG A 18 19.83 -56.19 27.35
N GLY A 19 18.78 -55.64 26.69
CA GLY A 19 17.48 -55.42 27.31
C GLY A 19 16.49 -54.69 26.38
N ARG A 20 15.73 -55.47 25.61
CA ARG A 20 14.57 -54.99 24.82
C ARG A 20 13.51 -54.41 25.76
N ARG A 21 13.07 -53.19 25.52
CA ARG A 21 11.68 -52.77 25.72
C ARG A 21 11.41 -51.57 24.82
N ALA A 22 10.59 -51.80 23.81
CA ALA A 22 10.03 -50.78 22.95
C ALA A 22 9.07 -49.92 23.77
N LEU A 23 9.33 -48.61 23.84
CA LEU A 23 8.35 -47.62 24.25
C LEU A 23 8.08 -46.72 23.06
N LEU A 24 6.91 -46.90 22.47
CA LEU A 24 6.35 -46.03 21.46
C LEU A 24 6.03 -44.69 22.14
N LEU A 25 6.89 -43.72 22.01
CA LEU A 25 6.55 -42.30 22.28
C LEU A 25 6.16 -41.64 20.97
N GLY A 26 4.84 -41.41 20.83
CA GLY A 26 4.29 -40.63 19.73
C GLY A 26 4.86 -39.22 19.76
N LEU A 27 5.64 -38.89 18.74
CA LEU A 27 6.07 -37.54 18.44
C LEU A 27 4.85 -36.80 17.82
N SER A 28 4.10 -36.08 18.65
CA SER A 28 3.16 -35.05 18.15
C SER A 28 3.98 -33.94 17.57
N CYS A 29 4.16 -33.95 16.24
CA CYS A 29 4.63 -32.79 15.50
C CYS A 29 3.55 -31.71 15.59
N ILE A 30 3.66 -30.81 16.57
CA ILE A 30 2.97 -29.52 16.53
C ILE A 30 3.60 -28.74 15.38
N GLY A 31 2.95 -28.78 14.24
CA GLY A 31 3.28 -27.92 13.11
C GLY A 31 3.04 -26.47 13.51
N ALA A 32 4.09 -25.78 13.97
CA ALA A 32 4.10 -24.34 14.02
C ALA A 32 4.02 -23.83 12.59
N GLY A 33 2.80 -23.58 12.11
CA GLY A 33 2.57 -22.85 10.88
C GLY A 33 3.20 -21.48 11.04
N LEU A 34 4.36 -21.28 10.44
CA LEU A 34 4.93 -19.98 10.19
C LEU A 34 3.91 -19.19 9.34
N LEU A 35 3.10 -18.37 9.99
CA LEU A 35 2.35 -17.30 9.36
C LEU A 35 3.40 -16.31 8.80
N LEU A 36 3.91 -16.62 7.62
CA LEU A 36 4.64 -15.62 6.84
C LEU A 36 3.65 -14.47 6.59
N PRO A 37 3.99 -13.24 7.00
CA PRO A 37 3.17 -12.12 6.61
C PRO A 37 3.12 -12.13 5.08
N ASN A 38 1.91 -12.25 4.50
CA ASN A 38 1.69 -11.98 3.09
C ASN A 38 2.16 -10.54 2.84
N VAL A 39 3.41 -10.40 2.43
CA VAL A 39 3.92 -9.15 1.89
C VAL A 39 3.19 -9.01 0.56
N ALA A 40 2.10 -8.25 0.57
CA ALA A 40 1.52 -7.76 -0.66
C ALA A 40 2.67 -7.08 -1.42
N LEU A 41 3.04 -7.62 -2.57
CA LEU A 41 4.00 -7.03 -3.48
C LEU A 41 3.35 -5.77 -4.07
N ALA A 42 3.33 -4.69 -3.27
CA ALA A 42 2.86 -3.40 -3.71
C ALA A 42 3.82 -2.87 -4.78
N GLY A 43 3.28 -2.38 -5.89
CA GLY A 43 4.05 -1.59 -6.87
C GLY A 43 4.70 -2.36 -8.01
N ALA A 44 4.16 -3.50 -8.44
CA ALA A 44 4.61 -4.17 -9.67
C ALA A 44 3.95 -3.59 -10.96
N GLN A 45 3.63 -2.29 -10.97
CA GLN A 45 3.10 -1.61 -12.15
C GLN A 45 4.03 -1.80 -13.33
N LYS A 46 3.46 -2.19 -14.49
CA LYS A 46 4.20 -2.31 -15.74
C LYS A 46 4.20 -0.96 -16.46
N GLU A 47 5.34 -0.63 -17.07
CA GLU A 47 5.42 0.50 -17.98
C GLU A 47 4.59 0.17 -19.23
N GLU A 48 3.51 0.92 -19.44
CA GLU A 48 2.64 0.81 -20.61
C GLU A 48 2.69 2.13 -21.39
N PRO A 49 2.53 2.10 -22.73
CA PRO A 49 2.41 3.33 -23.51
C PRO A 49 1.26 4.17 -22.99
N LEU A 50 1.56 5.37 -22.51
CA LEU A 50 0.56 6.31 -22.04
C LEU A 50 -0.11 6.98 -23.23
N ALA A 51 -1.43 7.06 -23.19
CA ALA A 51 -2.15 7.96 -24.07
C ALA A 51 -1.69 9.41 -23.79
N ASP A 52 -1.54 10.21 -24.85
CA ASP A 52 -1.08 11.62 -24.73
C ASP A 52 -1.96 12.43 -23.77
N ALA A 53 -3.25 12.14 -23.71
CA ALA A 53 -4.19 12.78 -22.78
C ALA A 53 -3.81 12.54 -21.31
N VAL A 54 -3.38 11.31 -20.96
CA VAL A 54 -2.93 10.98 -19.59
C VAL A 54 -1.60 11.66 -19.29
N ARG A 55 -0.68 11.68 -20.26
CA ARG A 55 0.59 12.40 -20.15
C ARG A 55 0.37 13.89 -19.90
N THR A 56 -0.53 14.51 -20.67
CA THR A 56 -0.87 15.93 -20.52
C THR A 56 -1.54 16.21 -19.16
N ALA A 57 -2.47 15.36 -18.73
CA ALA A 57 -3.15 15.51 -17.45
C ALA A 57 -2.18 15.39 -16.26
N LEU A 58 -1.22 14.46 -16.34
CA LEU A 58 -0.19 14.28 -15.32
C LEU A 58 0.83 15.42 -15.34
N ALA A 59 1.27 15.90 -16.51
CA ALA A 59 2.18 17.03 -16.63
C ALA A 59 1.57 18.34 -16.07
N ALA A 60 0.29 18.62 -16.38
CA ALA A 60 -0.45 19.71 -15.78
C ALA A 60 -0.59 19.59 -14.26
N SER A 61 -0.49 18.36 -13.75
CA SER A 61 -0.57 18.03 -12.34
C SER A 61 0.65 18.47 -11.54
N ILE A 62 1.83 18.42 -12.13
CA ILE A 62 3.09 18.79 -11.49
C ILE A 62 3.22 20.30 -11.39
N ALA A 63 2.67 21.03 -12.37
CA ALA A 63 2.73 22.50 -12.40
C ALA A 63 1.90 23.16 -11.27
N ASN A 64 0.94 22.45 -10.66
CA ASN A 64 0.03 23.01 -9.66
C ASN A 64 -0.06 22.07 -8.44
N SER A 65 0.84 22.23 -7.48
CA SER A 65 1.06 21.30 -6.37
C SER A 65 0.02 21.39 -5.23
N ALA A 66 -0.72 22.48 -5.10
CA ALA A 66 -1.74 22.63 -4.06
C ALA A 66 -3.13 22.30 -4.61
N PRO A 67 -3.95 21.45 -3.97
CA PRO A 67 -5.33 21.29 -4.34
C PRO A 67 -6.06 22.61 -4.13
N PRO A 68 -6.86 23.09 -5.09
CA PRO A 68 -7.74 24.21 -4.86
C PRO A 68 -8.74 23.86 -3.75
N LYS A 69 -9.14 24.85 -2.96
CA LYS A 69 -10.19 24.65 -1.95
C LYS A 69 -11.46 24.12 -2.64
N PRO A 70 -12.09 23.07 -2.12
CA PRO A 70 -13.31 22.54 -2.71
C PRO A 70 -14.39 23.64 -2.78
N VAL A 71 -14.98 23.81 -3.95
CA VAL A 71 -16.14 24.69 -4.18
C VAL A 71 -17.38 23.81 -4.12
N PHE A 72 -18.40 24.25 -3.40
CA PHE A 72 -19.66 23.53 -3.22
C PHE A 72 -20.82 24.39 -3.72
N ASP A 73 -21.68 23.82 -4.55
CA ASP A 73 -22.82 24.51 -5.12
C ASP A 73 -23.96 24.76 -4.10
N THR A 74 -24.01 23.92 -3.05
CA THR A 74 -25.04 24.01 -2.00
C THR A 74 -24.45 23.90 -0.60
N THR A 75 -25.16 24.42 0.39
CA THR A 75 -24.82 24.28 1.81
C THR A 75 -24.83 22.81 2.24
N GLU A 76 -25.77 22.01 1.73
CA GLU A 76 -25.89 20.59 2.00
C GLU A 76 -24.65 19.83 1.54
N SER A 77 -24.17 20.08 0.33
CA SER A 77 -22.95 19.44 -0.21
C SER A 77 -21.72 19.80 0.61
N ARG A 78 -21.63 21.07 1.06
CA ARG A 78 -20.56 21.51 1.96
C ARG A 78 -20.63 20.82 3.33
N LEU A 79 -21.82 20.72 3.92
CA LEU A 79 -22.00 20.04 5.20
C LEU A 79 -21.70 18.55 5.09
N ALA A 80 -22.14 17.90 4.01
CA ALA A 80 -21.82 16.48 3.75
C ALA A 80 -20.30 16.25 3.67
N TYR A 81 -19.59 17.12 2.97
CA TYR A 81 -18.12 17.08 2.91
C TYR A 81 -17.48 17.27 4.29
N LEU A 82 -17.91 18.26 5.07
CA LEU A 82 -17.34 18.51 6.40
C LEU A 82 -17.59 17.36 7.37
N ARG A 83 -18.76 16.73 7.31
CA ARG A 83 -19.06 15.51 8.08
C ARG A 83 -18.16 14.35 7.66
N TRP A 84 -18.02 14.14 6.35
CA TRP A 84 -17.10 13.13 5.83
C TRP A 84 -15.66 13.38 6.30
N LEU A 85 -15.17 14.61 6.20
CA LEU A 85 -13.81 14.99 6.62
C LEU A 85 -13.58 14.72 8.11
N GLY A 86 -14.53 15.08 8.97
CA GLY A 86 -14.48 14.83 10.42
C GLY A 86 -14.43 13.35 10.75
N GLU A 87 -15.29 12.55 10.11
CA GLU A 87 -15.32 11.10 10.30
C GLU A 87 -14.04 10.43 9.82
N MET A 88 -13.57 10.75 8.62
CA MET A 88 -12.32 10.19 8.08
C MET A 88 -11.11 10.62 8.91
N SER A 89 -11.10 11.86 9.40
CA SER A 89 -10.06 12.34 10.31
C SER A 89 -10.02 11.53 11.62
N THR A 90 -11.17 11.18 12.15
CA THR A 90 -11.27 10.34 13.35
C THR A 90 -10.72 8.94 13.09
N ARG A 91 -11.12 8.30 11.99
CA ARG A 91 -10.64 6.95 11.60
C ARG A 91 -9.13 6.93 11.32
N LEU A 92 -8.59 7.98 10.75
CA LEU A 92 -7.17 8.07 10.38
C LEU A 92 -6.25 8.47 11.54
N LYS A 93 -6.79 8.97 12.67
CA LYS A 93 -6.04 9.54 13.80
C LYS A 93 -4.91 8.63 14.31
N LYS A 94 -5.14 7.31 14.38
CA LYS A 94 -4.12 6.35 14.85
C LYS A 94 -2.94 6.19 13.90
N ARG A 95 -3.11 6.52 12.61
CA ARG A 95 -2.09 6.35 11.56
C ARG A 95 -1.38 7.67 11.23
N THR A 96 -2.09 8.78 11.33
CA THR A 96 -1.58 10.13 11.12
C THR A 96 -2.00 10.98 12.32
N ALA A 97 -1.14 11.06 13.34
CA ALA A 97 -1.46 11.70 14.63
C ALA A 97 -1.60 13.23 14.49
N ASP A 98 -0.74 13.87 13.67
CA ASP A 98 -0.80 15.31 13.43
C ASP A 98 -2.11 15.69 12.71
N HIS A 99 -2.86 16.60 13.34
CA HIS A 99 -4.19 17.00 12.86
C HIS A 99 -4.09 17.77 11.53
N THR A 100 -3.15 18.69 11.42
CA THR A 100 -3.00 19.55 10.23
C THR A 100 -2.65 18.70 9.00
N THR A 101 -1.63 17.85 9.12
CA THR A 101 -1.23 16.90 8.06
C THR A 101 -2.37 15.96 7.69
N ARG A 102 -3.13 15.50 8.69
CA ARG A 102 -4.25 14.58 8.46
C ARG A 102 -5.39 15.22 7.68
N VAL A 103 -5.74 16.47 8.02
CA VAL A 103 -6.78 17.23 7.31
C VAL A 103 -6.31 17.54 5.89
N GLU A 104 -5.11 18.06 5.70
CA GLU A 104 -4.54 18.34 4.38
C GLU A 104 -4.51 17.07 3.49
N PHE A 105 -4.13 15.93 4.07
CA PHE A 105 -4.14 14.66 3.37
C PHE A 105 -5.53 14.26 2.90
N LEU A 106 -6.53 14.35 3.79
CA LEU A 106 -7.91 13.98 3.46
C LEU A 106 -8.55 14.93 2.45
N GLU A 107 -8.29 16.23 2.57
CA GLU A 107 -8.71 17.23 1.57
C GLU A 107 -8.12 16.92 0.19
N THR A 108 -6.84 16.56 0.16
CA THR A 108 -6.14 16.18 -1.08
C THR A 108 -6.73 14.88 -1.66
N VAL A 109 -6.96 13.87 -0.82
CA VAL A 109 -7.61 12.61 -1.26
C VAL A 109 -9.00 12.89 -1.83
N TRP A 110 -9.81 13.66 -1.13
CA TRP A 110 -11.15 14.03 -1.64
C TRP A 110 -11.06 14.70 -3.01
N TYR A 111 -10.23 15.74 -3.12
CA TYR A 111 -10.09 16.50 -4.34
C TYR A 111 -9.61 15.65 -5.51
N GLU A 112 -8.52 14.89 -5.33
CA GLU A 112 -7.95 14.09 -6.41
C GLU A 112 -8.83 12.90 -6.80
N SER A 113 -9.53 12.30 -5.83
CA SER A 113 -10.51 11.25 -6.12
C SER A 113 -11.66 11.79 -6.98
N LYS A 114 -12.28 12.89 -6.56
CA LYS A 114 -13.40 13.49 -7.30
C LYS A 114 -12.98 13.94 -8.69
N ARG A 115 -11.82 14.58 -8.81
CA ARG A 115 -11.24 15.00 -10.09
C ARG A 115 -11.01 13.83 -11.05
N ALA A 116 -10.57 12.68 -10.54
CA ALA A 116 -10.35 11.47 -11.32
C ALA A 116 -11.63 10.64 -11.52
N GLY A 117 -12.80 11.08 -11.03
CA GLY A 117 -14.04 10.31 -11.08
C GLY A 117 -13.96 9.00 -10.28
N LEU A 118 -13.20 9.00 -9.17
CA LEU A 118 -13.06 7.87 -8.26
C LEU A 118 -13.81 8.13 -6.95
N ASP A 119 -14.18 7.05 -6.29
CA ASP A 119 -14.73 7.10 -4.94
C ASP A 119 -13.60 7.34 -3.92
N PRO A 120 -13.70 8.35 -3.02
CA PRO A 120 -12.72 8.58 -1.97
C PRO A 120 -12.49 7.36 -1.05
N SER A 121 -13.51 6.55 -0.77
CA SER A 121 -13.34 5.35 0.06
C SER A 121 -12.50 4.28 -0.65
N LEU A 122 -12.62 4.18 -1.98
CA LEU A 122 -11.76 3.31 -2.79
C LEU A 122 -10.30 3.76 -2.71
N VAL A 123 -10.05 5.06 -2.88
CA VAL A 123 -8.69 5.62 -2.85
C VAL A 123 -8.06 5.46 -1.47
N LEU A 124 -8.81 5.70 -0.37
CA LEU A 124 -8.34 5.46 0.99
C LEU A 124 -8.05 3.98 1.24
N GLY A 125 -8.89 3.07 0.75
CA GLY A 125 -8.68 1.63 0.83
C GLY A 125 -7.41 1.19 0.09
N LEU A 126 -7.18 1.72 -1.11
CA LEU A 126 -5.97 1.48 -1.88
C LEU A 126 -4.73 1.99 -1.13
N ILE A 127 -4.74 3.23 -0.62
CA ILE A 127 -3.62 3.79 0.16
C ILE A 127 -3.34 2.95 1.42
N GLN A 128 -4.37 2.41 2.06
CA GLN A 128 -4.21 1.51 3.20
C GLN A 128 -3.43 0.26 2.81
N VAL A 129 -3.71 -0.34 1.66
CA VAL A 129 -3.03 -1.55 1.16
C VAL A 129 -1.62 -1.23 0.70
N GLU A 130 -1.42 -0.13 -0.03
CA GLU A 130 -0.16 0.25 -0.65
C GLU A 130 0.90 0.67 0.37
N SER A 131 0.57 1.55 1.27
CA SER A 131 1.55 2.15 2.17
C SER A 131 1.18 2.11 3.64
N GLY A 132 -0.07 1.77 3.99
CA GLY A 132 -0.60 1.96 5.33
C GLY A 132 -0.57 3.44 5.76
N PHE A 133 -0.72 4.37 4.82
CA PHE A 133 -0.67 5.83 5.01
C PHE A 133 0.72 6.38 5.31
N ARG A 134 1.80 5.71 4.91
CA ARG A 134 3.16 6.15 5.11
C ARG A 134 3.63 7.01 3.93
N LYS A 135 3.89 8.30 4.19
CA LYS A 135 4.35 9.27 3.18
C LYS A 135 5.62 8.86 2.46
N TYR A 136 6.57 8.28 3.18
CA TYR A 136 7.90 7.92 2.67
C TYR A 136 8.06 6.42 2.46
N ALA A 137 6.96 5.70 2.21
CA ALA A 137 7.04 4.28 1.90
C ALA A 137 7.80 4.05 0.59
N ILE A 138 8.68 3.05 0.60
CA ILE A 138 9.40 2.56 -0.58
C ILE A 138 9.26 1.04 -0.59
N SER A 139 8.79 0.48 -1.70
CA SER A 139 8.73 -0.98 -1.87
C SER A 139 10.06 -1.57 -2.33
N SER A 140 10.19 -2.89 -2.29
CA SER A 140 11.37 -3.61 -2.80
C SER A 140 11.63 -3.38 -4.30
N VAL A 141 10.60 -3.02 -5.06
CA VAL A 141 10.70 -2.70 -6.49
C VAL A 141 10.80 -1.19 -6.75
N GLY A 142 10.89 -0.37 -5.69
CA GLY A 142 11.13 1.07 -5.78
C GLY A 142 9.86 1.92 -5.92
N ALA A 143 8.66 1.38 -5.77
CA ALA A 143 7.43 2.17 -5.71
C ALA A 143 7.44 3.13 -4.50
N ARG A 144 6.85 4.33 -4.64
CA ARG A 144 7.04 5.43 -3.70
C ARG A 144 5.75 6.06 -3.19
N GLY A 145 5.78 6.44 -1.93
CA GLY A 145 4.78 7.29 -1.29
C GLY A 145 3.47 6.61 -0.96
N TYR A 146 2.44 7.39 -0.70
CA TYR A 146 1.13 6.95 -0.23
C TYR A 146 0.48 5.90 -1.12
N MET A 147 0.48 6.13 -2.44
CA MET A 147 -0.15 5.27 -3.45
C MET A 147 0.86 4.37 -4.19
N GLN A 148 2.10 4.27 -3.69
CA GLN A 148 3.16 3.41 -4.25
C GLN A 148 3.32 3.56 -5.76
N VAL A 149 3.49 4.81 -6.20
CA VAL A 149 3.68 5.14 -7.61
C VAL A 149 5.09 4.74 -8.05
N MET A 150 5.18 4.07 -9.19
CA MET A 150 6.47 3.65 -9.76
C MET A 150 7.23 4.86 -10.33
N PRO A 151 8.57 4.93 -10.13
CA PRO A 151 9.39 6.06 -10.60
C PRO A 151 9.37 6.30 -12.11
N PHE A 152 9.09 5.30 -12.93
CA PHE A 152 9.02 5.50 -14.38
C PHE A 152 7.88 6.47 -14.77
N TRP A 153 6.78 6.51 -14.01
CA TRP A 153 5.71 7.47 -14.23
C TRP A 153 6.20 8.92 -14.11
N ALA A 154 7.00 9.21 -13.08
CA ALA A 154 7.59 10.55 -12.92
C ALA A 154 8.57 10.89 -14.04
N ARG A 155 9.37 9.91 -14.53
CA ARG A 155 10.27 10.10 -15.65
C ARG A 155 9.54 10.38 -16.96
N LEU A 156 8.45 9.68 -17.22
CA LEU A 156 7.67 9.85 -18.45
C LEU A 156 6.95 11.19 -18.51
N ILE A 157 6.61 11.79 -17.36
CA ILE A 157 5.63 12.87 -17.28
C ILE A 157 6.19 14.12 -16.61
N GLY A 158 7.10 13.98 -15.66
CA GLY A 158 7.46 15.02 -14.71
C GLY A 158 8.87 15.57 -14.81
N GLY A 159 9.48 15.55 -15.99
CA GLY A 159 10.87 16.04 -16.12
C GLY A 159 11.92 15.21 -15.39
N GLY A 160 11.57 14.00 -14.95
CA GLY A 160 12.49 13.04 -14.34
C GLY A 160 12.64 13.10 -12.83
N ASP A 161 12.04 14.08 -12.14
CA ASP A 161 12.17 14.17 -10.68
C ASP A 161 11.32 13.10 -9.97
N THR A 162 11.95 11.99 -9.67
CA THR A 162 11.33 10.89 -8.94
C THR A 162 11.19 11.15 -7.45
N LEU A 163 11.84 12.20 -6.88
CA LEU A 163 11.66 12.61 -5.49
C LEU A 163 10.34 13.35 -5.30
N ALA A 164 9.81 13.96 -6.36
CA ALA A 164 8.48 14.56 -6.35
C ALA A 164 7.36 13.58 -5.96
N LEU A 165 7.57 12.26 -6.13
CA LEU A 165 6.64 11.22 -5.67
C LEU A 165 6.52 11.11 -4.14
N PHE A 166 7.36 11.78 -3.35
CA PHE A 166 7.19 11.90 -1.91
C PHE A 166 6.41 13.16 -1.50
N HIS A 167 6.13 14.07 -2.44
CA HIS A 167 5.17 15.14 -2.19
C HIS A 167 3.75 14.59 -2.18
N MET A 168 3.02 14.88 -1.13
CA MET A 168 1.68 14.32 -0.88
C MET A 168 0.74 14.56 -2.06
N GLN A 169 0.59 15.80 -2.49
CA GLN A 169 -0.30 16.19 -3.57
C GLN A 169 0.08 15.51 -4.90
N THR A 170 1.37 15.52 -5.22
CA THR A 170 1.88 14.88 -6.43
C THR A 170 1.61 13.38 -6.42
N ASN A 171 1.91 12.70 -5.32
CA ASN A 171 1.72 11.25 -5.19
C ASN A 171 0.25 10.83 -5.33
N LEU A 172 -0.65 11.50 -4.59
CA LEU A 172 -2.08 11.22 -4.63
C LEU A 172 -2.67 11.48 -6.02
N ARG A 173 -2.23 12.56 -6.68
CA ARG A 173 -2.64 12.90 -8.03
C ARG A 173 -2.20 11.85 -9.05
N PHE A 174 -0.93 11.47 -9.02
CA PHE A 174 -0.42 10.42 -9.90
C PHE A 174 -1.17 9.10 -9.71
N GLY A 175 -1.32 8.66 -8.45
CA GLY A 175 -2.02 7.42 -8.15
C GLY A 175 -3.48 7.42 -8.63
N CYS A 176 -4.22 8.52 -8.40
CA CYS A 176 -5.61 8.64 -8.85
C CYS A 176 -5.72 8.65 -10.39
N VAL A 177 -4.85 9.39 -11.08
CA VAL A 177 -4.86 9.45 -12.56
C VAL A 177 -4.47 8.11 -13.16
N ILE A 178 -3.47 7.42 -12.60
CA ILE A 178 -3.05 6.09 -13.06
C ILE A 178 -4.19 5.07 -12.86
N LEU A 179 -4.84 5.08 -11.69
CA LEU A 179 -5.97 4.19 -11.44
C LEU A 179 -7.13 4.47 -12.39
N ARG A 180 -7.45 5.76 -12.65
CA ARG A 180 -8.46 6.15 -13.62
C ARG A 180 -8.12 5.65 -15.02
N HIS A 181 -6.89 5.85 -15.46
CA HIS A 181 -6.40 5.35 -16.74
C HIS A 181 -6.59 3.83 -16.90
N TYR A 182 -6.22 3.06 -15.88
CA TYR A 182 -6.44 1.61 -15.91
C TYR A 182 -7.92 1.23 -15.89
N LEU A 183 -8.74 2.00 -15.17
CA LEU A 183 -10.18 1.78 -15.17
C LEU A 183 -10.81 2.05 -16.55
N ASP A 184 -10.29 3.04 -17.28
CA ASP A 184 -10.73 3.32 -18.65
C ASP A 184 -10.30 2.22 -19.62
N ILE A 185 -9.06 1.73 -19.54
CA ILE A 185 -8.58 0.58 -20.32
C ILE A 185 -9.44 -0.66 -20.08
N GLU A 186 -9.80 -0.92 -18.82
CA GLU A 186 -10.60 -2.08 -18.42
C GLU A 186 -12.12 -1.81 -18.54
N ARG A 187 -12.53 -0.75 -19.24
CA ARG A 187 -13.94 -0.40 -19.52
C ARG A 187 -14.83 -0.33 -18.29
N GLY A 188 -14.27 0.16 -17.18
CA GLY A 188 -14.95 0.28 -15.90
C GLY A 188 -14.86 -0.95 -14.99
N ASP A 189 -14.20 -2.03 -15.40
CA ASP A 189 -13.96 -3.19 -14.55
C ASP A 189 -12.90 -2.85 -13.49
N LEU A 190 -13.38 -2.54 -12.29
CA LEU A 190 -12.54 -2.13 -11.17
C LEU A 190 -11.63 -3.26 -10.66
N PHE A 191 -12.10 -4.52 -10.73
CA PHE A 191 -11.28 -5.68 -10.33
C PHE A 191 -10.04 -5.80 -11.23
N MET A 192 -10.25 -5.72 -12.54
CA MET A 192 -9.16 -5.79 -13.51
C MET A 192 -8.26 -4.56 -13.44
N ALA A 193 -8.82 -3.37 -13.25
CA ALA A 193 -8.05 -2.12 -13.11
C ALA A 193 -7.15 -2.14 -11.87
N LEU A 194 -7.63 -2.62 -10.73
CA LEU A 194 -6.82 -2.79 -9.53
C LEU A 194 -5.71 -3.83 -9.73
N GLY A 195 -6.02 -4.94 -10.38
CA GLY A 195 -5.02 -5.94 -10.74
C GLY A 195 -3.94 -5.37 -11.65
N ARG A 196 -4.31 -4.51 -12.62
CA ARG A 196 -3.36 -3.81 -13.50
C ARG A 196 -2.52 -2.79 -12.71
N TYR A 197 -3.15 -2.05 -11.80
CA TYR A 197 -2.46 -1.10 -10.93
C TYR A 197 -1.35 -1.76 -10.12
N ASN A 198 -1.60 -2.94 -9.57
CA ASN A 198 -0.60 -3.71 -8.82
C ASN A 198 0.34 -4.56 -9.71
N GLY A 199 0.05 -4.70 -11.01
CA GLY A 199 0.80 -5.60 -11.91
C GLY A 199 0.40 -7.08 -11.81
N SER A 200 -0.75 -7.36 -11.19
CA SER A 200 -1.30 -8.71 -10.99
C SER A 200 -2.65 -8.91 -11.67
N ARG A 201 -2.83 -8.33 -12.87
CA ARG A 201 -4.09 -8.35 -13.63
C ARG A 201 -4.71 -9.74 -13.69
N GLY A 202 -5.99 -9.84 -13.33
CA GLY A 202 -6.75 -11.10 -13.33
C GLY A 202 -6.55 -11.96 -12.08
N ARG A 203 -5.66 -11.58 -11.16
CA ARG A 203 -5.46 -12.28 -9.88
C ARG A 203 -6.29 -11.63 -8.78
N PRO A 204 -6.97 -12.41 -7.92
CA PRO A 204 -7.93 -11.87 -6.94
C PRO A 204 -7.29 -11.29 -5.68
N GLU A 205 -6.04 -11.63 -5.36
CA GLU A 205 -5.43 -11.34 -4.06
C GLU A 205 -5.42 -9.84 -3.78
N TYR A 206 -4.87 -9.06 -4.71
CA TYR A 206 -4.74 -7.62 -4.51
C TYR A 206 -6.09 -6.88 -4.61
N PRO A 207 -6.93 -7.09 -5.63
CA PRO A 207 -8.25 -6.45 -5.66
C PRO A 207 -9.08 -6.75 -4.41
N ASN A 208 -9.08 -7.98 -3.90
CA ASN A 208 -9.82 -8.35 -2.70
C ASN A 208 -9.29 -7.65 -1.44
N LEU A 209 -7.96 -7.46 -1.33
CA LEU A 209 -7.39 -6.66 -0.25
C LEU A 209 -7.88 -5.21 -0.29
N VAL A 210 -7.90 -4.60 -1.47
CA VAL A 210 -8.38 -3.22 -1.64
C VAL A 210 -9.87 -3.11 -1.34
N PHE A 211 -10.70 -4.03 -1.83
CA PHE A 211 -12.13 -4.07 -1.52
C PHE A 211 -12.40 -4.27 -0.02
N GLY A 212 -11.62 -5.15 0.62
CA GLY A 212 -11.69 -5.34 2.06
C GLY A 212 -11.31 -4.07 2.83
N ALA A 213 -10.21 -3.43 2.43
CA ALA A 213 -9.74 -2.19 3.06
C ALA A 213 -10.70 -1.01 2.83
N ARG A 214 -11.33 -0.91 1.64
CA ARG A 214 -12.33 0.11 1.31
C ARG A 214 -13.45 0.17 2.34
N LYS A 215 -13.93 -0.98 2.83
CA LYS A 215 -15.02 -1.05 3.83
C LYS A 215 -14.71 -0.25 5.10
N ASN A 216 -13.43 -0.08 5.46
CA ASN A 216 -13.03 0.73 6.61
C ASN A 216 -13.23 2.23 6.38
N TRP A 217 -13.45 2.66 5.14
CA TRP A 217 -13.53 4.05 4.70
C TRP A 217 -14.90 4.40 4.10
N ASP A 218 -15.80 3.41 3.98
CA ASP A 218 -17.16 3.67 3.54
C ASP A 218 -17.87 4.58 4.55
N TYR A 219 -18.46 5.64 4.04
CA TYR A 219 -19.19 6.62 4.81
C TYR A 219 -20.55 6.84 4.20
N GLN A 220 -21.56 6.58 5.00
CA GLN A 220 -22.94 6.97 4.69
C GLN A 220 -23.29 8.14 5.61
N PRO A 221 -23.65 9.31 5.05
CA PRO A 221 -24.12 10.39 5.89
C PRO A 221 -25.36 9.92 6.66
N PRO A 222 -25.52 10.34 7.93
CA PRO A 222 -26.76 10.06 8.66
C PRO A 222 -27.96 10.59 7.85
N ALA A 223 -29.04 9.83 7.87
CA ALA A 223 -30.31 10.28 7.27
C ALA A 223 -30.69 11.67 7.82
N PRO A 224 -31.28 12.53 7.01
CA PRO A 224 -31.70 13.87 7.42
C PRO A 224 -32.76 13.83 8.54
#